data_e3603fc6303f9837cf73535436df9989
#
_entry.id   e3603fc6303f9837cf73535436df9989
#
_cell.length_a   1.000
_cell.length_b   1.000
_cell.length_c   1.000
_cell.angle_alpha   90.00
_cell.angle_beta   90.00
_cell.angle_gamma   90.00
#
_symmetry.space_group_name_H-M   'P 1'
#
loop_
_entity.id
_entity.type
_entity.pdbx_description
1 polymer ?
#
loop_
_entity_poly.entity_id
_entity_poly.type
_entity_poly.pdbx_seq_one_letter_code
_entity_poly.pdbx_strand_id
1 'polypeptide(L)'
;MCEGAIGEDRYRDDPTWTIPGTLDEAHALGSMTARLALASSDYHAALNPPSAYQSRMRLFAQDPRRDLPQWLAERPGVRAYLRDSGRRIEDEWAPHLDFAAAYAPIAAQLPSSWTHGDLHVSNVFWEGLAPSQFIDFGLADRNPSVYDLALIIERNAFEWTRIVDGDEEAVHRDITLALIDGYEEVRPLSPLERRGLLALMPLIQAESGLNWIEYQYGATRSMPGADWCLDVFFGEHTRWFTRPPGRDYLAWLDDAISHH
;
A
#
# COMPACT_ATOMS: atom_id res chain seq x y z
N MET A 1 -27.33 -0.36 -14.34
CA MET A 1 -27.13 1.09 -14.52
C MET A 1 -26.38 1.51 -13.27
N CYS A 2 -25.10 1.89 -13.38
CA CYS A 2 -24.39 2.44 -12.21
C CYS A 2 -24.89 3.88 -12.02
N GLU A 3 -25.26 4.24 -10.81
CA GLU A 3 -25.46 5.64 -10.46
C GLU A 3 -24.11 6.37 -10.61
N GLY A 4 -24.15 7.61 -11.10
CA GLY A 4 -22.93 8.43 -11.19
C GLY A 4 -22.37 8.69 -9.79
N ALA A 5 -21.05 8.87 -9.69
CA ALA A 5 -20.42 9.25 -8.43
C ALA A 5 -21.00 10.59 -7.93
N ILE A 6 -21.20 10.70 -6.62
CA ILE A 6 -21.71 11.91 -5.97
C ILE A 6 -20.53 12.66 -5.37
N GLY A 7 -20.45 13.97 -5.63
CA GLY A 7 -19.38 14.83 -5.12
C GLY A 7 -18.43 15.33 -6.20
N GLU A 8 -17.34 15.92 -5.76
CA GLU A 8 -16.28 16.51 -6.58
C GLU A 8 -15.11 15.53 -6.72
N ASP A 9 -14.64 15.31 -7.95
CA ASP A 9 -13.41 14.58 -8.26
C ASP A 9 -12.21 15.53 -8.10
N ARG A 10 -11.92 15.92 -6.85
CA ARG A 10 -11.03 17.02 -6.50
C ARG A 10 -9.58 16.78 -6.88
N TYR A 11 -9.12 15.56 -6.71
CA TYR A 11 -7.72 15.15 -6.90
C TYR A 11 -7.49 14.38 -8.22
N ARG A 12 -8.40 14.53 -9.18
CA ARG A 12 -8.43 13.74 -10.42
C ARG A 12 -7.13 13.78 -11.21
N ASP A 13 -6.52 14.96 -11.30
CA ASP A 13 -5.34 15.20 -12.12
C ASP A 13 -4.04 15.18 -11.30
N ASP A 14 -4.16 14.88 -10.00
CA ASP A 14 -3.04 14.85 -9.07
C ASP A 14 -2.33 13.49 -9.07
N PRO A 15 -1.02 13.46 -8.80
CA PRO A 15 -0.28 12.20 -8.65
C PRO A 15 -0.84 11.33 -7.53
N THR A 16 -0.63 10.02 -7.64
CA THR A 16 -1.09 9.04 -6.64
C THR A 16 -0.52 9.24 -5.22
N TRP A 17 0.55 10.02 -5.05
CA TRP A 17 1.17 10.40 -3.78
C TRP A 17 0.92 11.87 -3.45
N THR A 18 -0.32 12.28 -3.59
CA THR A 18 -0.76 13.63 -3.24
C THR A 18 -1.24 13.66 -1.79
N ILE A 19 -0.77 14.66 -1.06
CA ILE A 19 -1.14 14.94 0.33
C ILE A 19 -2.56 15.52 0.36
N PRO A 20 -3.46 15.08 1.27
CA PRO A 20 -4.73 15.75 1.51
C PRO A 20 -4.54 17.23 1.81
N GLY A 21 -5.43 18.09 1.30
CA GLY A 21 -5.30 19.54 1.42
C GLY A 21 -5.35 20.07 2.85
N THR A 22 -5.95 19.31 3.77
CA THR A 22 -6.05 19.65 5.19
C THR A 22 -5.98 18.41 6.09
N LEU A 23 -5.69 18.61 7.39
CA LEU A 23 -5.76 17.52 8.38
C LEU A 23 -7.19 16.99 8.56
N ASP A 24 -8.22 17.84 8.39
CA ASP A 24 -9.61 17.41 8.44
C ASP A 24 -9.96 16.46 7.28
N GLU A 25 -9.45 16.71 6.08
CA GLU A 25 -9.60 15.78 4.96
C GLU A 25 -8.88 14.45 5.22
N ALA A 26 -7.67 14.48 5.76
CA ALA A 26 -6.94 13.27 6.13
C ALA A 26 -7.70 12.46 7.19
N HIS A 27 -8.19 13.11 8.24
CA HIS A 27 -9.00 12.47 9.28
C HIS A 27 -10.29 11.86 8.72
N ALA A 28 -11.02 12.60 7.86
CA ALA A 28 -12.24 12.11 7.22
C ALA A 28 -11.97 10.92 6.29
N LEU A 29 -10.82 10.92 5.58
CA LEU A 29 -10.38 9.80 4.75
C LEU A 29 -10.08 8.55 5.59
N GLY A 30 -9.40 8.71 6.73
CA GLY A 30 -9.19 7.64 7.70
C GLY A 30 -10.50 7.03 8.21
N SER A 31 -11.46 7.90 8.60
CA SER A 31 -12.81 7.49 9.04
C SER A 31 -13.56 6.70 7.96
N MET A 32 -13.50 7.15 6.71
CA MET A 32 -14.18 6.45 5.62
C MET A 32 -13.52 5.11 5.29
N THR A 33 -12.19 5.02 5.39
CA THR A 33 -11.45 3.75 5.24
C THR A 33 -11.86 2.74 6.32
N ALA A 34 -12.02 3.18 7.56
CA ALA A 34 -12.51 2.33 8.64
C ALA A 34 -13.95 1.84 8.40
N ARG A 35 -14.83 2.70 7.87
CA ARG A 35 -16.20 2.31 7.48
C ARG A 35 -16.18 1.25 6.36
N LEU A 36 -15.29 1.39 5.38
CA LEU A 36 -15.11 0.36 4.34
C LEU A 36 -14.66 -0.96 4.95
N ALA A 37 -13.69 -0.95 5.86
CA ALA A 37 -13.22 -2.15 6.55
C ALA A 37 -14.34 -2.82 7.37
N LEU A 38 -15.21 -2.05 8.04
CA LEU A 38 -16.38 -2.59 8.73
C LEU A 38 -17.42 -3.17 7.75
N ALA A 39 -17.73 -2.45 6.68
CA ALA A 39 -18.71 -2.88 5.67
C ALA A 39 -18.28 -4.14 4.93
N SER A 40 -16.96 -4.38 4.81
CA SER A 40 -16.41 -5.55 4.13
C SER A 40 -16.10 -6.73 5.06
N SER A 41 -16.28 -6.56 6.38
CA SER A 41 -15.87 -7.55 7.39
C SER A 41 -16.61 -8.90 7.29
N ASP A 42 -17.85 -8.88 6.87
CA ASP A 42 -18.72 -10.05 6.66
C ASP A 42 -18.92 -10.42 5.18
N TYR A 43 -18.18 -9.76 4.29
CA TYR A 43 -18.24 -10.09 2.86
C TYR A 43 -17.42 -11.33 2.56
N HIS A 44 -18.09 -12.43 2.22
CA HIS A 44 -17.49 -13.76 2.04
C HIS A 44 -17.51 -14.26 0.59
N ALA A 45 -17.46 -13.38 -0.38
CA ALA A 45 -17.34 -13.79 -1.78
C ALA A 45 -16.14 -14.69 -2.02
N ALA A 46 -16.28 -15.62 -2.96
CA ALA A 46 -15.15 -16.42 -3.43
C ALA A 46 -14.07 -15.49 -4.02
N LEU A 47 -12.82 -15.80 -3.74
CA LEU A 47 -11.70 -15.11 -4.37
C LEU A 47 -11.76 -15.37 -5.87
N ASN A 48 -11.71 -14.31 -6.65
CA ASN A 48 -11.44 -14.43 -8.09
C ASN A 48 -10.07 -15.10 -8.30
N PRO A 49 -9.85 -15.77 -9.44
CA PRO A 49 -8.50 -16.13 -9.83
C PRO A 49 -7.60 -14.91 -9.70
N PRO A 50 -6.39 -15.03 -9.13
CA PRO A 50 -5.53 -13.88 -8.91
C PRO A 50 -5.24 -13.19 -10.24
N SER A 51 -5.60 -11.92 -10.33
CA SER A 51 -5.05 -11.04 -11.35
C SER A 51 -3.57 -10.84 -11.06
N ALA A 52 -2.75 -10.73 -12.10
CA ALA A 52 -1.33 -10.41 -11.96
C ALA A 52 -1.09 -9.01 -11.36
N TYR A 53 -2.13 -8.19 -11.26
CA TYR A 53 -2.05 -6.82 -10.73
C TYR A 53 -2.44 -6.72 -9.27
N GLN A 54 -3.17 -7.68 -8.73
CA GLN A 54 -3.65 -7.65 -7.35
C GLN A 54 -2.54 -8.06 -6.38
N SER A 55 -2.29 -7.24 -5.36
CA SER A 55 -1.43 -7.57 -4.24
C SER A 55 -2.25 -8.29 -3.17
N ARG A 56 -1.78 -9.46 -2.76
CA ARG A 56 -2.33 -10.24 -1.64
C ARG A 56 -1.33 -10.40 -0.51
N MET A 57 -0.24 -9.66 -0.57
CA MET A 57 0.89 -9.78 0.35
C MET A 57 1.41 -11.23 0.54
N ARG A 58 1.20 -12.09 -0.49
CA ARG A 58 1.59 -13.52 -0.41
C ARG A 58 3.09 -13.72 -0.42
N LEU A 59 3.78 -12.89 -1.22
CA LEU A 59 5.23 -13.05 -1.39
C LEU A 59 5.99 -12.71 -0.11
N PHE A 60 5.51 -11.72 0.66
CA PHE A 60 6.20 -11.23 1.86
C PHE A 60 5.56 -11.69 3.18
N ALA A 61 4.42 -12.39 3.13
CA ALA A 61 3.74 -12.87 4.34
C ALA A 61 4.34 -14.14 4.96
N GLN A 62 5.25 -14.82 4.24
CA GLN A 62 5.90 -16.05 4.72
C GLN A 62 7.41 -16.03 4.40
N ASP A 63 7.85 -16.85 3.47
CA ASP A 63 9.24 -16.93 3.02
C ASP A 63 9.36 -16.52 1.56
N PRO A 64 9.77 -15.26 1.29
CA PRO A 64 9.85 -14.76 -0.08
C PRO A 64 10.79 -15.59 -0.97
N ARG A 65 11.88 -16.16 -0.42
CA ARG A 65 12.82 -16.97 -1.21
C ARG A 65 12.19 -18.26 -1.70
N ARG A 66 11.37 -18.86 -0.86
CA ARG A 66 10.63 -20.09 -1.20
C ARG A 66 9.50 -19.80 -2.19
N ASP A 67 8.81 -18.69 -2.01
CA ASP A 67 7.55 -18.42 -2.69
C ASP A 67 7.73 -17.70 -4.04
N LEU A 68 8.88 -17.03 -4.27
CA LEU A 68 9.18 -16.30 -5.51
C LEU A 68 9.02 -17.13 -6.79
N PRO A 69 9.51 -18.38 -6.88
CA PRO A 69 9.37 -19.16 -8.12
C PRO A 69 7.91 -19.39 -8.51
N GLN A 70 7.04 -19.69 -7.54
CA GLN A 70 5.61 -19.86 -7.78
C GLN A 70 4.94 -18.54 -8.13
N TRP A 71 5.30 -17.47 -7.42
CA TRP A 71 4.80 -16.12 -7.69
C TRP A 71 5.15 -15.66 -9.10
N LEU A 72 6.39 -15.88 -9.55
CA LEU A 72 6.84 -15.58 -10.92
C LEU A 72 6.16 -16.46 -11.97
N ALA A 73 5.80 -17.72 -11.67
CA ALA A 73 5.10 -18.60 -12.61
C ALA A 73 3.75 -18.01 -13.04
N GLU A 74 3.10 -17.25 -12.17
CA GLU A 74 1.82 -16.60 -12.41
C GLU A 74 1.95 -15.24 -13.15
N ARG A 75 3.20 -14.74 -13.38
CA ARG A 75 3.50 -13.41 -13.94
C ARG A 75 4.46 -13.46 -15.12
N PRO A 76 3.94 -13.80 -16.33
CA PRO A 76 4.78 -13.96 -17.50
C PRO A 76 5.47 -12.68 -17.96
N GLY A 77 4.86 -11.50 -17.74
CA GLY A 77 5.45 -10.20 -18.08
C GLY A 77 6.65 -9.86 -17.19
N VAL A 78 6.56 -10.12 -15.88
CA VAL A 78 7.71 -9.96 -14.96
C VAL A 78 8.85 -10.88 -15.37
N ARG A 79 8.56 -12.15 -15.66
CA ARG A 79 9.60 -13.09 -16.14
C ARG A 79 10.24 -12.65 -17.44
N ALA A 80 9.44 -12.13 -18.37
CA ALA A 80 9.94 -11.62 -19.64
C ALA A 80 10.86 -10.40 -19.41
N TYR A 81 10.44 -9.47 -18.55
CA TYR A 81 11.25 -8.31 -18.17
C TYR A 81 12.61 -8.72 -17.57
N LEU A 82 12.60 -9.60 -16.57
CA LEU A 82 13.84 -10.04 -15.91
C LEU A 82 14.80 -10.75 -16.91
N ARG A 83 14.26 -11.57 -17.82
CA ARG A 83 15.05 -12.20 -18.86
C ARG A 83 15.64 -11.20 -19.85
N ASP A 84 14.84 -10.26 -20.32
CA ASP A 84 15.19 -9.36 -21.42
C ASP A 84 16.07 -8.19 -20.93
N SER A 85 15.93 -7.77 -19.66
CA SER A 85 16.78 -6.76 -19.02
C SER A 85 18.06 -7.33 -18.40
N GLY A 86 18.08 -8.63 -18.12
CA GLY A 86 19.16 -9.26 -17.35
C GLY A 86 19.15 -8.92 -15.85
N ARG A 87 18.13 -8.22 -15.36
CA ARG A 87 17.99 -7.84 -13.94
C ARG A 87 17.45 -8.99 -13.11
N ARG A 88 17.64 -8.91 -11.80
CA ARG A 88 17.20 -9.89 -10.83
C ARG A 88 16.52 -9.19 -9.66
N ILE A 89 15.40 -9.73 -9.21
CA ILE A 89 14.71 -9.23 -8.01
C ILE A 89 15.61 -9.37 -6.79
N GLU A 90 16.40 -10.44 -6.74
CA GLU A 90 17.27 -10.75 -5.61
C GLU A 90 18.37 -9.71 -5.37
N ASP A 91 18.71 -8.89 -6.35
CA ASP A 91 19.71 -7.83 -6.21
C ASP A 91 19.19 -6.67 -5.33
N GLU A 92 17.84 -6.50 -5.26
CA GLU A 92 17.17 -5.49 -4.44
C GLU A 92 16.54 -6.07 -3.15
N TRP A 93 16.78 -7.34 -2.86
CA TRP A 93 15.97 -8.11 -1.93
C TRP A 93 16.32 -7.96 -0.45
N ALA A 94 17.57 -7.61 -0.12
CA ALA A 94 18.04 -7.68 1.27
C ALA A 94 17.16 -6.95 2.30
N PRO A 95 16.77 -5.68 2.08
CA PRO A 95 15.87 -4.97 3.03
C PRO A 95 14.51 -5.65 3.17
N HIS A 96 13.95 -6.16 2.07
CA HIS A 96 12.65 -6.83 2.07
C HIS A 96 12.64 -8.09 2.93
N LEU A 97 13.74 -8.86 2.91
CA LEU A 97 13.83 -10.09 3.68
C LEU A 97 13.85 -9.84 5.19
N ASP A 98 14.53 -8.79 5.63
CA ASP A 98 14.58 -8.42 7.04
C ASP A 98 13.20 -7.97 7.54
N PHE A 99 12.51 -7.12 6.78
CA PHE A 99 11.16 -6.71 7.11
C PHE A 99 10.13 -7.85 6.99
N ALA A 100 10.26 -8.71 5.98
CA ALA A 100 9.39 -9.89 5.83
C ALA A 100 9.57 -10.88 6.99
N ALA A 101 10.79 -11.09 7.48
CA ALA A 101 11.07 -11.93 8.65
C ALA A 101 10.40 -11.37 9.92
N ALA A 102 10.33 -10.05 10.07
CA ALA A 102 9.62 -9.40 11.16
C ALA A 102 8.10 -9.46 11.00
N TYR A 103 7.60 -9.33 9.76
CA TYR A 103 6.17 -9.30 9.44
C TYR A 103 5.52 -10.69 9.47
N ALA A 104 6.17 -11.75 8.98
CA ALA A 104 5.58 -13.07 8.80
C ALA A 104 4.91 -13.66 10.06
N PRO A 105 5.50 -13.60 11.28
CA PRO A 105 4.86 -14.11 12.49
C PRO A 105 3.59 -13.33 12.87
N ILE A 106 3.51 -12.06 12.49
CA ILE A 106 2.36 -11.18 12.71
C ILE A 106 1.30 -11.44 11.66
N ALA A 107 1.70 -11.49 10.39
CA ALA A 107 0.81 -11.73 9.24
C ALA A 107 -0.05 -12.98 9.41
N ALA A 108 0.54 -14.07 9.94
CA ALA A 108 -0.16 -15.34 10.17
C ALA A 108 -1.31 -15.24 11.19
N GLN A 109 -1.35 -14.19 12.01
CA GLN A 109 -2.33 -13.98 13.07
C GLN A 109 -3.32 -12.86 12.73
N LEU A 110 -2.99 -11.98 11.78
CA LEU A 110 -3.85 -10.85 11.41
C LEU A 110 -5.18 -11.34 10.83
N PRO A 111 -6.29 -10.72 11.23
CA PRO A 111 -7.55 -10.91 10.54
C PRO A 111 -7.42 -10.54 9.05
N SER A 112 -8.13 -11.25 8.20
CA SER A 112 -8.20 -10.97 6.77
C SER A 112 -9.57 -10.40 6.42
N SER A 113 -9.61 -9.32 5.64
CA SER A 113 -10.82 -8.71 5.13
C SER A 113 -10.71 -8.41 3.63
N TRP A 114 -11.84 -8.11 3.00
CA TRP A 114 -11.80 -7.47 1.70
C TRP A 114 -11.29 -6.04 1.85
N THR A 115 -10.40 -5.64 0.97
CA THR A 115 -9.76 -4.34 0.93
C THR A 115 -9.98 -3.70 -0.43
N HIS A 116 -9.88 -2.40 -0.52
CA HIS A 116 -9.90 -1.68 -1.79
C HIS A 116 -8.67 -2.01 -2.64
N GLY A 117 -7.51 -2.03 -2.01
CA GLY A 117 -6.23 -2.40 -2.64
C GLY A 117 -5.51 -1.27 -3.37
N ASP A 118 -6.15 -0.10 -3.55
CA ASP A 118 -5.56 1.08 -4.21
C ASP A 118 -6.14 2.40 -3.68
N LEU A 119 -6.20 2.54 -2.36
CA LEU A 119 -6.72 3.75 -1.72
C LEU A 119 -5.72 4.90 -1.75
N HIS A 120 -6.12 6.00 -2.36
CA HIS A 120 -5.46 7.30 -2.32
C HIS A 120 -6.48 8.41 -2.66
N VAL A 121 -6.12 9.68 -2.41
CA VAL A 121 -7.05 10.81 -2.56
C VAL A 121 -7.67 10.94 -3.96
N SER A 122 -6.97 10.51 -5.02
CA SER A 122 -7.50 10.57 -6.40
C SER A 122 -8.52 9.48 -6.71
N ASN A 123 -8.69 8.46 -5.82
CA ASN A 123 -9.74 7.45 -5.90
C ASN A 123 -10.94 7.79 -4.98
N VAL A 124 -11.11 9.07 -4.68
CA VAL A 124 -12.13 9.56 -3.73
C VAL A 124 -12.91 10.72 -4.34
N PHE A 125 -14.24 10.66 -4.27
CA PHE A 125 -15.10 11.82 -4.49
C PHE A 125 -15.37 12.52 -3.16
N TRP A 126 -15.53 13.86 -3.20
CA TRP A 126 -15.58 14.71 -2.01
C TRP A 126 -16.83 15.58 -1.99
N GLU A 127 -17.46 15.74 -0.83
CA GLU A 127 -18.47 16.76 -0.53
C GLU A 127 -17.95 17.65 0.62
N GLY A 128 -17.50 18.86 0.29
CA GLY A 128 -16.80 19.71 1.26
C GLY A 128 -15.47 19.04 1.70
N LEU A 129 -15.26 18.86 3.00
CA LEU A 129 -14.08 18.19 3.56
C LEU A 129 -14.28 16.67 3.76
N ALA A 130 -15.47 16.16 3.48
CA ALA A 130 -15.79 14.75 3.70
C ALA A 130 -15.67 13.94 2.39
N PRO A 131 -15.01 12.77 2.42
CA PRO A 131 -15.09 11.83 1.32
C PRO A 131 -16.53 11.28 1.21
N SER A 132 -17.10 11.32 0.02
CA SER A 132 -18.45 10.85 -0.27
C SER A 132 -18.49 9.47 -0.88
N GLN A 133 -17.48 9.10 -1.66
CA GLN A 133 -17.44 7.83 -2.35
C GLN A 133 -16.01 7.40 -2.70
N PHE A 134 -15.69 6.13 -2.48
CA PHE A 134 -14.54 5.47 -3.09
C PHE A 134 -14.90 4.96 -4.49
N ILE A 135 -13.93 5.05 -5.41
CA ILE A 135 -14.03 4.56 -6.78
C ILE A 135 -12.83 3.66 -7.08
N ASP A 136 -12.87 2.99 -8.22
CA ASP A 136 -11.79 2.13 -8.73
C ASP A 136 -11.43 0.95 -7.83
N PHE A 137 -12.38 0.08 -7.59
CA PHE A 137 -12.18 -1.21 -6.89
C PHE A 137 -11.50 -2.28 -7.77
N GLY A 138 -10.81 -1.88 -8.84
CA GLY A 138 -10.15 -2.82 -9.77
C GLY A 138 -9.08 -3.70 -9.12
N LEU A 139 -8.45 -3.23 -8.04
CA LEU A 139 -7.44 -3.96 -7.27
C LEU A 139 -7.99 -4.57 -5.97
N ALA A 140 -9.31 -4.49 -5.74
CA ALA A 140 -9.91 -5.04 -4.52
C ALA A 140 -9.65 -6.54 -4.37
N ASP A 141 -9.18 -6.94 -3.19
CA ASP A 141 -8.88 -8.34 -2.86
C ASP A 141 -8.88 -8.57 -1.35
N ARG A 142 -8.67 -9.83 -0.93
CA ARG A 142 -8.51 -10.16 0.48
C ARG A 142 -7.06 -9.95 0.92
N ASN A 143 -6.89 -9.06 1.88
CA ASN A 143 -5.62 -8.70 2.50
C ASN A 143 -5.75 -8.69 4.04
N PRO A 144 -4.63 -8.52 4.78
CA PRO A 144 -4.69 -8.23 6.21
C PRO A 144 -5.59 -7.02 6.50
N SER A 145 -6.33 -7.05 7.61
CA SER A 145 -7.33 -6.02 7.96
C SER A 145 -6.78 -4.60 8.04
N VAL A 146 -5.47 -4.43 8.22
CA VAL A 146 -4.78 -3.12 8.26
C VAL A 146 -4.20 -2.70 6.92
N TYR A 147 -4.43 -3.45 5.84
CA TYR A 147 -3.80 -3.21 4.54
C TYR A 147 -4.18 -1.83 3.97
N ASP A 148 -5.47 -1.52 3.88
CA ASP A 148 -5.92 -0.25 3.33
C ASP A 148 -5.50 0.94 4.19
N LEU A 149 -5.42 0.79 5.52
CA LEU A 149 -4.89 1.82 6.40
C LEU A 149 -3.39 2.06 6.15
N ALA A 150 -2.59 1.00 6.04
CA ALA A 150 -1.18 1.14 5.68
C ALA A 150 -1.01 1.80 4.30
N LEU A 151 -1.85 1.43 3.35
CA LEU A 151 -1.82 1.93 1.99
C LEU A 151 -2.17 3.43 1.93
N ILE A 152 -3.24 3.88 2.60
CA ILE A 152 -3.59 5.32 2.60
C ILE A 152 -2.53 6.17 3.31
N ILE A 153 -1.87 5.66 4.33
CA ILE A 153 -0.75 6.34 4.98
C ILE A 153 0.40 6.49 3.97
N GLU A 154 0.81 5.40 3.34
CA GLU A 154 1.90 5.42 2.36
C GLU A 154 1.60 6.32 1.16
N ARG A 155 0.37 6.30 0.67
CA ARG A 155 -0.04 7.07 -0.51
C ARG A 155 -0.26 8.57 -0.23
N ASN A 156 -0.65 8.93 0.99
CA ASN A 156 -1.12 10.28 1.28
C ASN A 156 -0.30 11.02 2.35
N ALA A 157 0.69 10.37 2.99
CA ALA A 157 1.59 11.02 3.94
C ALA A 157 3.05 11.03 3.48
N PHE A 158 3.37 10.41 2.33
CA PHE A 158 4.72 10.35 1.77
C PHE A 158 4.73 10.95 0.36
N GLU A 159 5.53 11.98 0.14
CA GLU A 159 5.77 12.54 -1.19
C GLU A 159 6.91 11.78 -1.88
N TRP A 160 6.66 10.53 -2.30
CA TRP A 160 7.69 9.63 -2.81
C TRP A 160 8.48 10.20 -3.99
N THR A 161 7.88 11.02 -4.84
CA THR A 161 8.60 11.68 -5.92
C THR A 161 9.70 12.60 -5.39
N ARG A 162 9.43 13.36 -4.31
CA ARG A 162 10.43 14.20 -3.65
C ARG A 162 11.48 13.39 -2.89
N ILE A 163 11.04 12.32 -2.22
CA ILE A 163 11.95 11.40 -1.50
C ILE A 163 12.97 10.79 -2.46
N VAL A 164 12.52 10.33 -3.62
CA VAL A 164 13.39 9.75 -4.66
C VAL A 164 14.33 10.80 -5.26
N ASP A 165 13.89 12.05 -5.36
CA ASP A 165 14.72 13.18 -5.80
C ASP A 165 15.67 13.71 -4.72
N GLY A 166 15.71 13.07 -3.54
CA GLY A 166 16.68 13.33 -2.47
C GLY A 166 16.15 14.13 -1.28
N ASP A 167 14.88 14.51 -1.23
CA ASP A 167 14.24 15.11 -0.07
C ASP A 167 13.69 14.01 0.86
N GLU A 168 14.58 13.36 1.58
CA GLU A 168 14.24 12.22 2.44
C GLU A 168 13.32 12.58 3.63
N GLU A 169 13.11 13.88 3.90
CA GLU A 169 12.24 14.40 4.96
C GLU A 169 10.82 14.73 4.45
N ALA A 170 10.51 14.47 3.16
CA ALA A 170 9.20 14.75 2.57
C ALA A 170 8.13 13.72 3.03
N VAL A 171 7.96 13.60 4.36
CA VAL A 171 7.02 12.73 5.05
C VAL A 171 6.23 13.53 6.08
N HIS A 172 4.91 13.40 6.05
CA HIS A 172 3.97 14.19 6.84
C HIS A 172 3.41 13.38 8.01
N ARG A 173 4.04 13.52 9.19
CA ARG A 173 3.62 12.81 10.41
C ARG A 173 2.25 13.26 10.92
N ASP A 174 1.91 14.51 10.74
CA ASP A 174 0.61 15.07 11.09
C ASP A 174 -0.53 14.49 10.24
N ILE A 175 -0.31 14.31 8.94
CA ILE A 175 -1.23 13.60 8.06
C ILE A 175 -1.37 12.13 8.48
N THR A 176 -0.25 11.47 8.79
CA THR A 176 -0.28 10.08 9.29
C THR A 176 -1.16 9.95 10.53
N LEU A 177 -0.98 10.85 11.52
CA LEU A 177 -1.81 10.85 12.74
C LEU A 177 -3.27 11.10 12.41
N ALA A 178 -3.58 12.11 11.60
CA ALA A 178 -4.95 12.43 11.25
C ALA A 178 -5.67 11.25 10.56
N LEU A 179 -4.97 10.51 9.69
CA LEU A 179 -5.50 9.29 9.06
C LEU A 179 -5.78 8.19 10.11
N ILE A 180 -4.87 7.97 11.04
CA ILE A 180 -5.00 6.96 12.12
C ILE A 180 -6.11 7.36 13.09
N ASP A 181 -6.15 8.61 13.53
CA ASP A 181 -7.18 9.13 14.46
C ASP A 181 -8.57 8.95 13.86
N GLY A 182 -8.76 9.37 12.61
CA GLY A 182 -10.02 9.20 11.92
C GLY A 182 -10.42 7.73 11.74
N TYR A 183 -9.46 6.87 11.50
CA TYR A 183 -9.71 5.43 11.41
C TYR A 183 -10.12 4.85 12.77
N GLU A 184 -9.37 5.14 13.84
CA GLU A 184 -9.60 4.57 15.17
C GLU A 184 -10.87 5.10 15.85
N GLU A 185 -11.33 6.31 15.53
CA GLU A 185 -12.64 6.80 15.97
C GLU A 185 -13.80 5.92 15.51
N VAL A 186 -13.68 5.29 14.35
CA VAL A 186 -14.72 4.42 13.75
C VAL A 186 -14.46 2.95 14.05
N ARG A 187 -13.20 2.52 13.97
CA ARG A 187 -12.76 1.14 14.15
C ARG A 187 -11.44 1.09 14.92
N PRO A 188 -11.48 0.96 16.24
CA PRO A 188 -10.27 0.83 17.05
C PRO A 188 -9.40 -0.35 16.61
N LEU A 189 -8.09 -0.13 16.52
CA LEU A 189 -7.11 -1.17 16.20
C LEU A 189 -6.81 -2.02 17.44
N SER A 190 -6.84 -3.33 17.31
CA SER A 190 -6.31 -4.23 18.33
C SER A 190 -4.79 -4.11 18.46
N PRO A 191 -4.18 -4.50 19.60
CA PRO A 191 -2.72 -4.52 19.74
C PRO A 191 -2.00 -5.34 18.67
N LEU A 192 -2.63 -6.38 18.14
CA LEU A 192 -2.10 -7.16 17.03
C LEU A 192 -2.10 -6.37 15.73
N GLU A 193 -3.19 -5.66 15.44
CA GLU A 193 -3.33 -4.84 14.23
C GLU A 193 -2.37 -3.64 14.24
N ARG A 194 -2.13 -3.01 15.39
CA ARG A 194 -1.13 -1.94 15.55
C ARG A 194 0.28 -2.45 15.19
N ARG A 195 0.67 -3.61 15.73
CA ARG A 195 1.94 -4.26 15.33
C ARG A 195 1.96 -4.65 13.86
N GLY A 196 0.81 -5.09 13.33
CA GLY A 196 0.65 -5.44 11.92
C GLY A 196 0.82 -4.22 11.01
N LEU A 197 0.21 -3.09 11.35
CA LEU A 197 0.36 -1.82 10.63
C LEU A 197 1.83 -1.41 10.57
N LEU A 198 2.50 -1.35 11.71
CA LEU A 198 3.91 -0.97 11.81
C LEU A 198 4.83 -1.88 10.96
N ALA A 199 4.64 -3.19 11.07
CA ALA A 199 5.47 -4.16 10.36
C ALA A 199 5.18 -4.20 8.85
N LEU A 200 3.96 -3.82 8.43
CA LEU A 200 3.55 -3.80 7.03
C LEU A 200 4.05 -2.55 6.29
N MET A 201 4.21 -1.41 6.96
CA MET A 201 4.60 -0.14 6.33
C MET A 201 5.79 -0.27 5.36
N PRO A 202 6.92 -0.90 5.70
CA PRO A 202 8.05 -1.04 4.79
C PRO A 202 7.80 -1.96 3.58
N LEU A 203 6.76 -2.78 3.63
CA LEU A 203 6.47 -3.80 2.63
C LEU A 203 5.22 -3.50 1.80
N ILE A 204 4.44 -2.48 2.18
CA ILE A 204 3.10 -2.24 1.61
C ILE A 204 3.10 -2.12 0.08
N GLN A 205 4.15 -1.56 -0.50
CA GLN A 205 4.30 -1.41 -1.94
C GLN A 205 5.14 -2.50 -2.62
N ALA A 206 5.79 -3.38 -1.85
CA ALA A 206 6.75 -4.34 -2.41
C ALA A 206 6.10 -5.28 -3.45
N GLU A 207 5.00 -5.95 -3.10
CA GLU A 207 4.33 -6.84 -4.05
C GLU A 207 3.62 -6.06 -5.16
N SER A 208 3.04 -4.90 -4.84
CA SER A 208 2.41 -3.99 -5.81
C SER A 208 3.42 -3.52 -6.85
N GLY A 209 4.60 -3.06 -6.42
CA GLY A 209 5.67 -2.62 -7.34
C GLY A 209 6.07 -3.69 -8.35
N LEU A 210 6.22 -4.94 -7.88
CA LEU A 210 6.50 -6.07 -8.77
C LEU A 210 5.31 -6.39 -9.71
N ASN A 211 4.06 -6.24 -9.23
CA ASN A 211 2.87 -6.43 -10.08
C ASN A 211 2.77 -5.37 -11.18
N TRP A 212 3.18 -4.12 -10.90
CA TRP A 212 3.22 -3.08 -11.92
C TRP A 212 4.23 -3.35 -13.04
N ILE A 213 5.29 -4.15 -12.81
CA ILE A 213 6.18 -4.64 -13.87
C ILE A 213 5.39 -5.52 -14.87
N GLU A 214 4.43 -6.34 -14.39
CA GLU A 214 3.56 -7.12 -15.28
C GLU A 214 2.77 -6.22 -16.23
N TYR A 215 2.27 -5.07 -15.77
CA TYR A 215 1.61 -4.09 -16.63
C TYR A 215 2.61 -3.38 -17.54
N GLN A 216 3.66 -2.79 -16.97
CA GLN A 216 4.60 -1.96 -17.72
C GLN A 216 5.33 -2.75 -18.82
N TYR A 217 5.75 -3.97 -18.55
CA TYR A 217 6.45 -4.78 -19.55
C TYR A 217 5.56 -5.82 -20.21
N GLY A 218 4.70 -6.49 -19.47
CA GLY A 218 3.82 -7.52 -19.99
C GLY A 218 2.80 -6.97 -20.99
N ALA A 219 2.12 -5.88 -20.64
CA ALA A 219 1.07 -5.28 -21.47
C ALA A 219 1.59 -4.19 -22.41
N THR A 220 2.39 -3.22 -21.89
CA THR A 220 2.78 -2.01 -22.66
C THR A 220 4.16 -2.10 -23.29
N ARG A 221 4.98 -3.08 -22.95
CA ARG A 221 6.36 -3.27 -23.41
C ARG A 221 7.29 -2.10 -23.05
N SER A 222 6.98 -1.37 -21.99
CA SER A 222 7.78 -0.27 -21.50
C SER A 222 8.91 -0.77 -20.60
N MET A 223 10.13 -0.87 -21.15
CA MET A 223 11.32 -1.19 -20.34
C MET A 223 11.59 -0.10 -19.29
N PRO A 224 11.61 1.22 -19.64
CA PRO A 224 11.81 2.26 -18.63
C PRO A 224 10.76 2.26 -17.52
N GLY A 225 9.49 1.98 -17.84
CA GLY A 225 8.44 1.88 -16.83
C GLY A 225 8.65 0.68 -15.89
N ALA A 226 9.07 -0.47 -16.43
CA ALA A 226 9.39 -1.64 -15.61
C ALA A 226 10.64 -1.45 -14.76
N ASP A 227 11.68 -0.78 -15.29
CA ASP A 227 12.88 -0.40 -14.53
C ASP A 227 12.49 0.50 -13.36
N TRP A 228 11.67 1.52 -13.60
CA TRP A 228 11.19 2.40 -12.54
C TRP A 228 10.40 1.66 -11.46
N CYS A 229 9.53 0.71 -11.85
CA CYS A 229 8.81 -0.12 -10.89
C CYS A 229 9.74 -0.97 -10.02
N LEU A 230 10.79 -1.55 -10.61
CA LEU A 230 11.76 -2.34 -9.85
C LEU A 230 12.64 -1.45 -8.95
N ASP A 231 13.12 -0.33 -9.47
CA ASP A 231 14.07 0.53 -8.74
C ASP A 231 13.38 1.35 -7.65
N VAL A 232 12.20 1.90 -7.93
CA VAL A 232 11.50 2.84 -7.06
C VAL A 232 10.45 2.12 -6.24
N PHE A 233 9.39 1.60 -6.87
CA PHE A 233 8.29 1.00 -6.15
C PHE A 233 8.71 -0.20 -5.30
N PHE A 234 9.49 -1.09 -5.89
CA PHE A 234 9.98 -2.25 -5.16
C PHE A 234 11.19 -1.89 -4.30
N GLY A 235 12.24 -1.34 -4.92
CA GLY A 235 13.52 -1.15 -4.25
C GLY A 235 13.54 0.01 -3.28
N GLU A 236 13.26 1.23 -3.74
CA GLU A 236 13.49 2.46 -2.98
C GLU A 236 12.49 2.64 -1.83
N HIS A 237 11.21 2.33 -2.02
CA HIS A 237 10.22 2.43 -0.96
C HIS A 237 10.62 1.61 0.27
N THR A 238 11.00 0.35 0.09
CA THR A 238 11.44 -0.48 1.22
C THR A 238 12.81 -0.04 1.76
N ARG A 239 13.75 0.32 0.88
CA ARG A 239 15.10 0.75 1.26
C ARG A 239 15.10 2.03 2.10
N TRP A 240 14.17 2.96 1.83
CA TRP A 240 14.05 4.19 2.63
C TRP A 240 13.86 3.88 4.12
N PHE A 241 13.07 2.88 4.48
CA PHE A 241 12.86 2.48 5.87
C PHE A 241 14.11 1.90 6.55
N THR A 242 15.17 1.59 5.82
CA THR A 242 16.47 1.19 6.39
C THR A 242 17.39 2.38 6.67
N ARG A 243 17.08 3.58 6.18
CA ARG A 243 17.84 4.81 6.40
C ARG A 243 17.43 5.50 7.71
N PRO A 244 18.23 6.48 8.20
CA PRO A 244 17.88 7.19 9.43
C PRO A 244 16.46 7.78 9.42
N PRO A 245 16.01 8.56 8.40
CA PRO A 245 14.66 9.13 8.40
C PRO A 245 13.56 8.07 8.49
N GLY A 246 13.70 6.97 7.77
CA GLY A 246 12.72 5.88 7.77
C GLY A 246 12.68 5.10 9.09
N ARG A 247 13.85 4.85 9.71
CA ARG A 247 13.91 4.25 11.03
C ARG A 247 13.31 5.17 12.11
N ASP A 248 13.58 6.45 12.03
CA ASP A 248 13.02 7.45 12.94
C ASP A 248 11.50 7.58 12.74
N TYR A 249 11.02 7.45 11.51
CA TYR A 249 9.59 7.40 11.23
C TYR A 249 8.93 6.17 11.86
N LEU A 250 9.50 4.97 11.68
CA LEU A 250 8.95 3.74 12.27
C LEU A 250 8.96 3.78 13.80
N ALA A 251 10.03 4.28 14.41
CA ALA A 251 10.12 4.43 15.88
C ALA A 251 9.07 5.44 16.39
N TRP A 252 8.90 6.55 15.70
CA TRP A 252 7.87 7.54 16.01
C TRP A 252 6.46 6.96 15.84
N LEU A 253 6.20 6.21 14.76
CA LEU A 253 4.89 5.60 14.51
C LEU A 253 4.55 4.56 15.59
N ASP A 254 5.52 3.74 16.02
CA ASP A 254 5.34 2.75 17.10
C ASP A 254 4.95 3.44 18.42
N ASP A 255 5.63 4.54 18.78
CA ASP A 255 5.29 5.35 19.95
C ASP A 255 3.88 5.95 19.82
N ALA A 256 3.58 6.58 18.70
CA ALA A 256 2.30 7.22 18.44
C ALA A 256 1.13 6.24 18.57
N ILE A 257 1.18 5.10 17.89
CA ILE A 257 0.06 4.11 17.92
C ILE A 257 -0.02 3.31 19.22
N SER A 258 1.03 3.31 20.06
CA SER A 258 1.02 2.63 21.36
C SER A 258 0.27 3.43 22.44
N HIS A 259 0.10 4.73 22.24
CA HIS A 259 -0.53 5.65 23.20
C HIS A 259 -1.97 6.03 22.79
N HIS A 260 -2.45 5.56 21.66
CA HIS A 260 -3.84 5.59 21.22
C HIS A 260 -4.59 4.33 21.68
#